data_4d1f8e7baae1d082a05d76f1b4664f0f
#
_entry.id   4d1f8e7baae1d082a05d76f1b4664f0f
#
_cell.length_a   1.000
_cell.length_b   1.000
_cell.length_c   1.000
_cell.angle_alpha   90.00
_cell.angle_beta   90.00
_cell.angle_gamma   90.00
#
_symmetry.space_group_name_H-M   'P 1'
#
loop_
_entity.id
_entity.type
_entity.pdbx_description
1 polymer ?
#
loop_
_entity_poly.entity_id
_entity_poly.type
_entity_poly.pdbx_seq_one_letter_code
_entity_poly.pdbx_strand_id
1 'polypeptide(L)'
;MDNERIREICMALPYAAETMNWGHHLVYWAGDRDIGGKMFAMTDLDGAGTGVLWLHCGSERFHELIEKERIIPSPYLAKAFWVTLEQSDALRPREIEEELRRAHALIFERLPKRTRAILALPEGERKKLIRERKKRLTSSEKPTKPDKTRSDAAVVRKGRATK
;
A
#
# COMPACT_ATOMS: atom_id res chain seq x y z
N MET A 1 1.85 -4.22 -20.32
CA MET A 1 3.00 -4.66 -19.47
C MET A 1 2.45 -5.59 -18.41
N ASP A 2 3.08 -6.72 -18.16
CA ASP A 2 2.65 -7.70 -17.16
C ASP A 2 3.15 -7.35 -15.75
N ASN A 3 2.59 -8.02 -14.74
CA ASN A 3 2.92 -7.78 -13.33
C ASN A 3 4.38 -8.11 -12.99
N GLU A 4 4.97 -9.10 -13.67
CA GLU A 4 6.36 -9.49 -13.41
C GLU A 4 7.32 -8.38 -13.88
N ARG A 5 7.10 -7.81 -15.05
CA ARG A 5 7.89 -6.70 -15.56
C ARG A 5 7.73 -5.43 -14.69
N ILE A 6 6.52 -5.14 -14.23
CA ILE A 6 6.29 -4.03 -13.28
C ILE A 6 7.09 -4.26 -12.00
N ARG A 7 7.05 -5.49 -11.46
CA ARG A 7 7.80 -5.86 -10.27
C ARG A 7 9.31 -5.69 -10.45
N GLU A 8 9.86 -6.17 -11.57
CA GLU A 8 11.29 -6.00 -11.89
C GLU A 8 11.70 -4.52 -11.89
N ILE A 9 10.90 -3.67 -12.55
CA ILE A 9 11.16 -2.22 -12.60
C ILE A 9 11.12 -1.61 -11.19
N CYS A 10 10.09 -1.90 -10.41
CA CYS A 10 9.94 -1.37 -9.08
C CYS A 10 11.07 -1.81 -8.13
N MET A 11 11.44 -3.10 -8.17
CA MET A 11 12.46 -3.65 -7.30
C MET A 11 13.89 -3.28 -7.71
N ALA A 12 14.11 -2.82 -8.94
CA ALA A 12 15.38 -2.23 -9.38
C ALA A 12 15.60 -0.80 -8.87
N LEU A 13 14.57 -0.14 -8.31
CA LEU A 13 14.69 1.22 -7.79
C LEU A 13 15.44 1.23 -6.44
N PRO A 14 16.17 2.32 -6.11
CA PRO A 14 16.94 2.40 -4.89
C PRO A 14 16.08 2.22 -3.64
N TYR A 15 16.48 1.32 -2.74
CA TYR A 15 15.80 1.03 -1.48
C TYR A 15 14.32 0.63 -1.63
N ALA A 16 13.94 0.12 -2.78
CA ALA A 16 12.60 -0.40 -2.97
C ALA A 16 12.39 -1.67 -2.14
N ALA A 17 11.18 -1.83 -1.64
CA ALA A 17 10.71 -3.03 -0.94
C ALA A 17 9.31 -3.39 -1.42
N GLU A 18 8.92 -4.63 -1.24
CA GLU A 18 7.59 -5.09 -1.59
C GLU A 18 6.91 -5.82 -0.43
N THR A 19 5.60 -5.75 -0.37
CA THR A 19 4.77 -6.52 0.57
C THR A 19 3.48 -6.97 -0.11
N MET A 20 3.01 -8.15 0.24
CA MET A 20 1.68 -8.59 -0.12
C MET A 20 0.67 -8.02 0.88
N ASN A 21 -0.28 -7.26 0.40
CA ASN A 21 -1.32 -6.67 1.22
C ASN A 21 -2.71 -6.95 0.63
N TRP A 22 -3.72 -6.96 1.48
CA TRP A 22 -5.13 -7.13 1.09
C TRP A 22 -5.39 -8.34 0.17
N GLY A 23 -4.69 -9.44 0.45
CA GLY A 23 -4.85 -10.73 -0.22
C GLY A 23 -4.17 -10.84 -1.57
N HIS A 24 -4.41 -9.91 -2.50
CA HIS A 24 -3.99 -10.04 -3.90
C HIS A 24 -3.16 -8.87 -4.42
N HIS A 25 -2.93 -7.84 -3.59
CA HIS A 25 -2.18 -6.66 -4.01
C HIS A 25 -0.73 -6.75 -3.61
N LEU A 26 0.16 -6.67 -4.59
CA LEU A 26 1.59 -6.48 -4.38
C LEU A 26 1.88 -4.99 -4.31
N VAL A 27 2.31 -4.54 -3.14
CA VAL A 27 2.57 -3.13 -2.84
C VAL A 27 4.05 -2.84 -2.85
N TYR A 28 4.45 -1.81 -3.59
CA TYR A 28 5.83 -1.35 -3.71
C TYR A 28 6.08 -0.11 -2.85
N TRP A 29 7.15 -0.16 -2.07
CA TRP A 29 7.52 0.86 -1.09
C TRP A 29 8.83 1.53 -1.46
N ALA A 30 8.91 2.84 -1.31
CA ALA A 30 10.18 3.56 -1.23
C ALA A 30 10.65 3.50 0.23
N GLY A 31 11.74 2.77 0.47
CA GLY A 31 12.15 2.35 1.80
C GLY A 31 11.27 1.24 2.37
N ASP A 32 11.81 0.48 3.32
CA ASP A 32 11.06 -0.61 3.94
C ASP A 32 9.94 -0.05 4.85
N ARG A 33 8.77 -0.68 4.79
CA ARG A 33 7.59 -0.33 5.59
C ARG A 33 7.91 -0.25 7.09
N ASP A 34 8.69 -1.19 7.61
CA ASP A 34 8.95 -1.33 9.05
C ASP A 34 9.84 -0.21 9.62
N ILE A 35 10.51 0.54 8.76
CA ILE A 35 11.31 1.72 9.12
C ILE A 35 10.68 3.06 8.71
N GLY A 36 9.43 3.04 8.28
CA GLY A 36 8.69 4.24 7.87
C GLY A 36 8.78 4.56 6.38
N GLY A 37 9.03 3.55 5.54
CA GLY A 37 8.86 3.63 4.10
C GLY A 37 7.42 3.95 3.72
N LYS A 38 7.23 4.46 2.52
CA LYS A 38 5.92 4.82 1.98
C LYS A 38 5.67 4.15 0.64
N MET A 39 4.45 3.72 0.41
CA MET A 39 4.07 3.11 -0.86
C MET A 39 4.08 4.12 -2.00
N PHE A 40 4.52 3.70 -3.18
CA PHE A 40 4.51 4.51 -4.39
C PHE A 40 3.74 3.88 -5.56
N ALA A 41 3.58 2.56 -5.55
CA ALA A 41 2.79 1.82 -6.52
C ALA A 41 2.25 0.52 -5.92
N MET A 42 1.25 -0.08 -6.55
CA MET A 42 0.76 -1.42 -6.25
C MET A 42 0.14 -2.06 -7.51
N THR A 43 0.18 -3.37 -7.58
CA THR A 43 -0.45 -4.18 -8.64
C THR A 43 -1.42 -5.18 -8.05
N ASP A 44 -2.47 -5.51 -8.80
CA ASP A 44 -3.36 -6.62 -8.50
C ASP A 44 -2.85 -7.88 -9.22
N LEU A 45 -2.63 -8.95 -8.48
CA LEU A 45 -2.12 -10.21 -9.03
C LEU A 45 -3.22 -11.08 -9.65
N ASP A 46 -4.46 -10.93 -9.19
CA ASP A 46 -5.57 -11.78 -9.61
C ASP A 46 -6.41 -11.16 -10.74
N GLY A 47 -6.20 -9.87 -11.03
CA GLY A 47 -6.97 -9.16 -12.06
C GLY A 47 -8.47 -9.02 -11.74
N ALA A 48 -8.86 -9.27 -10.49
CA ALA A 48 -10.26 -9.17 -10.04
C ALA A 48 -10.68 -7.75 -9.61
N GLY A 49 -9.72 -6.81 -9.57
CA GLY A 49 -9.93 -5.44 -9.13
C GLY A 49 -10.36 -4.49 -10.23
N THR A 50 -10.55 -3.22 -9.87
CA THR A 50 -10.93 -2.13 -10.79
C THR A 50 -9.78 -1.64 -11.67
N GLY A 51 -8.60 -2.25 -11.56
CA GLY A 51 -7.42 -1.87 -12.31
C GLY A 51 -6.29 -2.87 -12.16
N VAL A 52 -5.23 -2.65 -12.92
CA VAL A 52 -4.04 -3.51 -12.95
C VAL A 52 -2.83 -2.87 -12.25
N LEU A 53 -2.76 -1.55 -12.23
CA LEU A 53 -1.67 -0.78 -11.63
C LEU A 53 -2.21 0.49 -10.99
N TRP A 54 -1.86 0.73 -9.75
CA TRP A 54 -2.07 1.99 -9.02
C TRP A 54 -0.73 2.63 -8.75
N LEU A 55 -0.61 3.92 -8.99
CA LEU A 55 0.63 4.65 -8.73
C LEU A 55 0.39 6.09 -8.27
N HIS A 56 1.32 6.59 -7.47
CA HIS A 56 1.36 7.99 -7.07
C HIS A 56 1.99 8.83 -8.17
N CYS A 57 1.27 9.77 -8.74
CA CYS A 57 1.79 10.58 -9.85
C CYS A 57 2.13 12.04 -9.49
N GLY A 58 1.75 12.49 -8.29
CA GLY A 58 1.90 13.89 -7.89
C GLY A 58 0.85 14.80 -8.51
N SER A 59 0.74 16.03 -7.96
CA SER A 59 -0.30 16.98 -8.38
C SER A 59 -0.15 17.45 -9.83
N GLU A 60 1.07 17.66 -10.29
CA GLU A 60 1.34 18.16 -11.64
C GLU A 60 0.91 17.17 -12.72
N ARG A 61 1.18 15.88 -12.50
CA ARG A 61 0.93 14.83 -13.48
C ARG A 61 -0.48 14.25 -13.40
N PHE A 62 -1.14 14.41 -12.26
CA PHE A 62 -2.46 13.82 -11.98
C PHE A 62 -3.49 14.21 -13.05
N HIS A 63 -3.61 15.50 -13.35
CA HIS A 63 -4.61 16.00 -14.30
C HIS A 63 -4.34 15.51 -15.72
N GLU A 64 -3.09 15.46 -16.15
CA GLU A 64 -2.74 14.96 -17.47
C GLU A 64 -3.03 13.46 -17.63
N LEU A 65 -2.80 12.67 -16.57
CA LEU A 65 -3.01 11.23 -16.62
C LEU A 65 -4.49 10.86 -16.65
N ILE A 66 -5.33 11.53 -15.87
CA ILE A 66 -6.77 11.23 -15.83
C ILE A 66 -7.53 11.67 -17.09
N GLU A 67 -6.91 12.48 -17.97
CA GLU A 67 -7.46 12.81 -19.30
C GLU A 67 -7.24 11.67 -20.32
N LYS A 68 -6.35 10.73 -20.02
CA LYS A 68 -6.09 9.58 -20.90
C LYS A 68 -7.15 8.50 -20.66
N GLU A 69 -7.56 7.84 -21.74
CA GLU A 69 -8.48 6.70 -21.66
C GLU A 69 -7.92 5.60 -20.74
N ARG A 70 -8.79 4.97 -19.98
CA ARG A 70 -8.48 3.86 -19.07
C ARG A 70 -7.53 4.20 -17.91
N ILE A 71 -7.41 5.50 -17.61
CA ILE A 71 -6.74 5.97 -16.40
C ILE A 71 -7.74 6.77 -15.58
N ILE A 72 -7.99 6.34 -14.38
CA ILE A 72 -8.95 6.96 -13.47
C ILE A 72 -8.30 7.44 -12.18
N PRO A 73 -8.89 8.44 -11.50
CA PRO A 73 -8.50 8.74 -10.13
C PRO A 73 -8.64 7.50 -9.26
N SER A 74 -7.60 7.13 -8.52
CA SER A 74 -7.66 5.94 -7.66
C SER A 74 -8.74 6.07 -6.59
N PRO A 75 -9.65 5.10 -6.44
CA PRO A 75 -10.61 5.08 -5.35
C PRO A 75 -9.90 5.27 -4.00
N TYR A 76 -10.44 6.13 -3.12
CA TYR A 76 -9.90 6.49 -1.80
C TYR A 76 -8.54 7.19 -1.78
N LEU A 77 -7.72 7.10 -2.84
CA LEU A 77 -6.37 7.66 -2.92
C LEU A 77 -6.25 8.87 -3.86
N ALA A 78 -7.33 9.26 -4.54
CA ALA A 78 -7.34 10.38 -5.51
C ALA A 78 -6.89 11.71 -4.87
N LYS A 79 -7.29 11.97 -3.62
CA LYS A 79 -6.87 13.18 -2.88
C LYS A 79 -5.36 13.25 -2.62
N ALA A 80 -4.67 12.11 -2.66
CA ALA A 80 -3.23 12.01 -2.54
C ALA A 80 -2.54 11.87 -3.91
N PHE A 81 -3.23 12.23 -5.00
CA PHE A 81 -2.73 12.19 -6.38
C PHE A 81 -2.28 10.81 -6.85
N TRP A 82 -3.11 9.81 -6.56
CA TRP A 82 -2.97 8.47 -7.08
C TRP A 82 -3.91 8.24 -8.26
N VAL A 83 -3.41 7.56 -9.27
CA VAL A 83 -4.18 7.11 -10.42
C VAL A 83 -4.18 5.60 -10.52
N THR A 84 -5.21 5.07 -11.15
CA THR A 84 -5.38 3.65 -11.46
C THR A 84 -5.39 3.48 -12.97
N LEU A 85 -4.52 2.61 -13.46
CA LEU A 85 -4.59 2.09 -14.81
C LEU A 85 -5.55 0.90 -14.81
N GLU A 86 -6.67 1.03 -15.53
CA GLU A 86 -7.69 -0.03 -15.60
C GLU A 86 -7.22 -1.22 -16.45
N GLN A 87 -6.30 -0.96 -17.38
CA GLN A 87 -5.76 -1.98 -18.28
C GLN A 87 -4.24 -1.80 -18.47
N SER A 88 -3.56 -2.88 -18.77
CA SER A 88 -2.10 -2.91 -18.94
C SER A 88 -1.57 -2.16 -20.16
N ASP A 89 -2.46 -1.80 -21.09
CA ASP A 89 -2.17 -1.02 -22.31
C ASP A 89 -2.65 0.44 -22.25
N ALA A 90 -3.16 0.91 -21.09
CA ALA A 90 -3.55 2.29 -20.88
C ALA A 90 -2.39 3.30 -21.10
N LEU A 91 -1.16 2.84 -20.91
CA LEU A 91 0.07 3.54 -21.25
C LEU A 91 1.01 2.59 -22.00
N ARG A 92 1.90 3.16 -22.81
CA ARG A 92 2.98 2.39 -23.42
C ARG A 92 3.94 1.85 -22.35
N PRO A 93 4.59 0.70 -22.55
CA PRO A 93 5.51 0.12 -21.56
C PRO A 93 6.57 1.10 -21.05
N ARG A 94 7.14 1.93 -21.93
CA ARG A 94 8.11 2.95 -21.55
C ARG A 94 7.51 4.06 -20.68
N GLU A 95 6.29 4.49 -20.98
CA GLU A 95 5.59 5.49 -20.17
C GLU A 95 5.29 4.95 -18.76
N ILE A 96 4.89 3.68 -18.64
CA ILE A 96 4.69 3.02 -17.34
C ILE A 96 5.99 3.01 -16.54
N GLU A 97 7.10 2.65 -17.17
CA GLU A 97 8.41 2.64 -16.50
C GLU A 97 8.81 4.05 -16.02
N GLU A 98 8.61 5.07 -16.86
CA GLU A 98 8.89 6.47 -16.52
C GLU A 98 8.02 6.95 -15.35
N GLU A 99 6.71 6.62 -15.34
CA GLU A 99 5.80 6.99 -14.25
C GLU A 99 6.12 6.24 -12.95
N LEU A 100 6.52 4.98 -13.00
CA LEU A 100 6.96 4.24 -11.81
C LEU A 100 8.24 4.83 -11.20
N ARG A 101 9.22 5.19 -12.02
CA ARG A 101 10.44 5.87 -11.56
C ARG A 101 10.14 7.22 -10.93
N ARG A 102 9.25 7.99 -11.54
CA ARG A 102 8.78 9.28 -11.03
C ARG A 102 8.04 9.12 -9.70
N ALA A 103 7.10 8.18 -9.63
CA ALA A 103 6.35 7.87 -8.42
C ALA A 103 7.28 7.54 -7.24
N HIS A 104 8.26 6.67 -7.48
CA HIS A 104 9.26 6.33 -6.48
C HIS A 104 10.05 7.56 -6.02
N ALA A 105 10.59 8.36 -6.95
CA ALA A 105 11.37 9.54 -6.63
C ALA A 105 10.59 10.55 -5.79
N LEU A 106 9.35 10.87 -6.18
CA LEU A 106 8.46 11.76 -5.44
C LEU A 106 8.20 11.29 -4.02
N ILE A 107 7.95 10.01 -3.84
CA ILE A 107 7.71 9.41 -2.52
C ILE A 107 9.00 9.35 -1.71
N PHE A 108 10.14 9.00 -2.33
CA PHE A 108 11.43 8.92 -1.67
C PHE A 108 11.87 10.28 -1.09
N GLU A 109 11.68 11.36 -1.84
CA GLU A 109 11.96 12.72 -1.37
C GLU A 109 11.12 13.13 -0.16
N ARG A 110 9.90 12.61 -0.06
CA ARG A 110 8.96 12.87 1.04
C ARG A 110 9.09 11.92 2.23
N LEU A 111 10.06 11.01 2.20
CA LEU A 111 10.32 10.12 3.35
C LEU A 111 10.76 10.93 4.56
N PRO A 112 10.36 10.53 5.79
CA PRO A 112 10.83 11.15 7.02
C PRO A 112 12.36 11.17 7.09
N LYS A 113 12.94 12.22 7.64
CA LYS A 113 14.40 12.33 7.82
C LYS A 113 15.02 11.11 8.51
N ARG A 114 14.31 10.58 9.52
CA ARG A 114 14.73 9.37 10.24
C ARG A 114 14.79 8.14 9.33
N THR A 115 13.81 7.95 8.48
CA THR A 115 13.79 6.85 7.52
C THR A 115 14.94 6.97 6.54
N ARG A 116 15.16 8.15 5.97
CA ARG A 116 16.29 8.41 5.05
C ARG A 116 17.65 8.18 5.72
N ALA A 117 17.80 8.58 6.99
CA ALA A 117 19.02 8.32 7.75
C ALA A 117 19.30 6.82 7.92
N ILE A 118 18.28 6.01 8.18
CA ILE A 118 18.41 4.54 8.24
C ILE A 118 18.78 3.96 6.87
N LEU A 119 18.17 4.44 5.79
CA LEU A 119 18.48 3.99 4.43
C LEU A 119 19.91 4.31 4.01
N ALA A 120 20.49 5.40 4.52
CA ALA A 120 21.87 5.78 4.26
C ALA A 120 22.93 4.94 5.00
N LEU A 121 22.52 4.11 5.97
CA LEU A 121 23.44 3.22 6.68
C LEU A 121 23.99 2.12 5.77
N PRO A 122 25.15 1.55 6.09
CA PRO A 122 25.67 0.36 5.43
C PRO A 122 24.63 -0.77 5.41
N GLU A 123 24.64 -1.56 4.36
CA GLU A 123 23.60 -2.58 4.11
C GLU A 123 23.39 -3.53 5.30
N GLY A 124 24.46 -3.96 5.94
CA GLY A 124 24.41 -4.86 7.10
C GLY A 124 23.70 -4.25 8.30
N GLU A 125 24.01 -2.99 8.62
CA GLU A 125 23.39 -2.25 9.73
C GLU A 125 21.91 -1.96 9.43
N ARG A 126 21.62 -1.54 8.20
CA ARG A 126 20.26 -1.29 7.73
C ARG A 126 19.39 -2.53 7.85
N LYS A 127 19.86 -3.68 7.33
CA LYS A 127 19.13 -4.95 7.43
C LYS A 127 18.92 -5.40 8.88
N LYS A 128 19.87 -5.17 9.76
CA LYS A 128 19.73 -5.46 11.20
C LYS A 128 18.63 -4.63 11.82
N LEU A 129 18.63 -3.31 11.61
CA LEU A 129 17.61 -2.41 12.13
C LEU A 129 16.19 -2.73 11.63
N ILE A 130 16.03 -3.04 10.34
CA ILE A 130 14.76 -3.46 9.76
C ILE A 130 14.25 -4.72 10.44
N ARG A 131 15.12 -5.72 10.62
CA ARG A 131 14.78 -6.99 11.29
C ARG A 131 14.38 -6.79 12.75
N GLU A 132 15.09 -5.96 13.50
CA GLU A 132 14.76 -5.63 14.89
C GLU A 132 13.42 -4.91 14.99
N ARG A 133 13.15 -3.97 14.08
CA ARG A 133 11.89 -3.25 14.01
C ARG A 133 10.73 -4.19 13.72
N LYS A 134 10.88 -5.07 12.74
CA LYS A 134 9.88 -6.09 12.39
C LYS A 134 9.55 -6.98 13.57
N LYS A 135 10.56 -7.47 14.31
CA LYS A 135 10.34 -8.27 15.52
C LYS A 135 9.55 -7.52 16.60
N ARG A 136 9.83 -6.23 16.81
CA ARG A 136 9.08 -5.42 17.77
C ARG A 136 7.62 -5.22 17.38
N LEU A 137 7.33 -4.99 16.10
CA LEU A 137 5.98 -4.81 15.62
C LEU A 137 5.16 -6.11 15.75
N THR A 138 5.73 -7.25 15.40
CA THR A 138 5.05 -8.56 15.56
C THR A 138 4.86 -8.96 17.01
N SER A 139 5.74 -8.55 17.94
CA SER A 139 5.58 -8.82 19.37
C SER A 139 4.62 -7.85 20.08
N SER A 140 4.32 -6.70 19.49
CA SER A 140 3.36 -5.72 20.03
C SER A 140 1.91 -5.96 19.59
N GLU A 141 1.66 -6.84 18.62
CA GLU A 141 0.33 -7.36 18.31
C GLU A 141 -0.09 -8.40 19.36
N LYS A 142 -0.41 -7.93 20.58
CA LYS A 142 -1.12 -8.75 21.56
C LYS A 142 -2.48 -9.14 21.00
N PRO A 143 -2.91 -10.40 21.19
CA PRO A 143 -4.22 -10.82 20.75
C PRO A 143 -5.29 -9.93 21.39
N THR A 144 -6.16 -9.41 20.56
CA THR A 144 -7.40 -8.74 20.97
C THR A 144 -8.13 -9.62 21.94
N LYS A 145 -8.48 -9.08 23.13
CA LYS A 145 -9.29 -9.76 24.14
C LYS A 145 -10.51 -10.37 23.48
N PRO A 146 -10.88 -11.62 23.84
CA PRO A 146 -12.13 -12.21 23.38
C PRO A 146 -13.28 -11.34 23.87
N ASP A 147 -14.20 -11.06 22.97
CA ASP A 147 -15.44 -10.36 23.19
C ASP A 147 -16.20 -11.07 24.34
N LYS A 148 -16.47 -10.32 25.41
CA LYS A 148 -17.36 -10.78 26.46
C LYS A 148 -18.76 -10.80 25.88
N THR A 149 -19.16 -11.95 25.38
CA THR A 149 -20.55 -12.29 25.10
C THR A 149 -21.43 -11.86 26.27
N ARG A 150 -22.29 -10.92 25.98
CA ARG A 150 -23.42 -10.56 26.86
C ARG A 150 -24.23 -11.85 27.09
N SER A 151 -24.21 -12.33 28.31
CA SER A 151 -25.18 -13.31 28.76
C SER A 151 -26.52 -12.58 28.89
N ASP A 152 -27.45 -12.93 28.04
CA ASP A 152 -28.83 -12.53 28.14
C ASP A 152 -29.46 -13.14 29.38
N ALA A 153 -29.68 -12.31 30.38
CA ALA A 153 -30.56 -12.64 31.47
C ALA A 153 -32.00 -12.48 31.00
N ALA A 154 -32.63 -13.61 30.76
CA ALA A 154 -34.07 -13.70 30.53
C ALA A 154 -34.82 -13.22 31.75
N VAL A 155 -35.50 -12.11 31.70
CA VAL A 155 -36.49 -11.69 32.68
C VAL A 155 -37.85 -12.19 32.22
N VAL A 156 -38.23 -13.31 32.83
CA VAL A 156 -39.62 -13.80 32.82
C VAL A 156 -40.47 -12.83 33.61
N ARG A 157 -41.35 -12.09 32.97
CA ARG A 157 -42.48 -11.39 33.63
C ARG A 157 -43.70 -12.31 33.60
N LYS A 158 -43.98 -12.87 34.76
CA LYS A 158 -45.25 -13.50 35.06
C LYS A 158 -46.40 -12.51 34.92
N GLY A 159 -47.45 -12.95 34.26
CA GLY A 159 -48.72 -12.30 34.16
C GLY A 159 -49.44 -12.13 35.48
N ARG A 160 -50.27 -11.12 35.55
CA ARG A 160 -51.35 -11.06 36.56
C ARG A 160 -52.61 -10.57 35.83
N ALA A 161 -53.49 -11.53 35.71
CA ALA A 161 -54.88 -11.26 35.41
C ALA A 161 -55.56 -10.67 36.64
N THR A 162 -56.45 -9.73 36.47
CA THR A 162 -57.71 -9.59 37.22
C THR A 162 -58.61 -8.52 36.58
N LYS A 163 -59.78 -9.00 36.30
CA LYS A 163 -61.13 -8.41 36.13
C LYS A 163 -61.37 -7.57 34.91
#